data_9ea5c642096e26b819bf61d987be9f4a
#
_entry.id   9ea5c642096e26b819bf61d987be9f4a
#
_cell.length_a   1.000
_cell.length_b   1.000
_cell.length_c   1.000
_cell.angle_alpha   90.00
_cell.angle_beta   90.00
_cell.angle_gamma   90.00
#
_symmetry.space_group_name_H-M   'P 1'
#
loop_
_entity.id
_entity.type
_entity.pdbx_description
1 polymer ?
#
loop_
_entity_poly.entity_id
_entity_poly.type
_entity_poly.pdbx_seq_one_letter_code
_entity_poly.pdbx_strand_id
1 'polypeptide(L)'
;MQTFFFRVAIALLLVASPALAQKKRVAVLNFDYGTVRSNTSAIFGTEQDVGKGISDLLVQKLVQDGKYSVIERNALDKVLGEQNFSNSDRADASTAAKIGRILGVDAIIIGSITQFGRDDKSTNIGGGGFGGYGSKLGIGGVGTKKSKAVVGISARLVNTSTGEILAAVTGTGESTRSGTSLIGAGAGGGSGGAGALDMSSSNFGQTILGEAVKQAVTDTATQLDSAAGNLPTVKVSVSGLVADVNGNTLIVNVGSKTGLKVGDALAISREVRTVKDPVTGKVLKSITDNVGTAKVTEVDADSATATFSGAGSPKVGDLAQTAP
;
A
#
# COMPACT_ATOMS: atom_id res chain seq x y z
N MET A 1 10.28 -58.88 43.89
CA MET A 1 9.19 -57.92 43.92
C MET A 1 9.73 -56.66 43.29
N GLN A 2 9.56 -56.50 41.93
CA GLN A 2 10.03 -55.36 41.16
C GLN A 2 8.85 -54.45 40.94
N THR A 3 8.89 -53.25 41.47
CA THR A 3 7.90 -52.19 41.22
C THR A 3 8.30 -51.39 39.99
N PHE A 4 7.55 -51.56 38.94
CA PHE A 4 7.65 -50.81 37.68
C PHE A 4 7.14 -49.38 37.90
N PHE A 5 8.05 -48.40 37.83
CA PHE A 5 7.67 -46.99 37.74
C PHE A 5 7.37 -46.63 36.28
N PHE A 6 6.10 -46.51 35.98
CA PHE A 6 5.61 -45.99 34.69
C PHE A 6 5.75 -44.46 34.71
N ARG A 7 6.80 -43.94 34.08
CA ARG A 7 6.94 -42.50 33.83
C ARG A 7 6.08 -42.12 32.59
N VAL A 8 4.89 -41.58 32.84
CA VAL A 8 4.09 -40.90 31.80
C VAL A 8 4.72 -39.54 31.52
N ALA A 9 5.46 -39.42 30.44
CA ALA A 9 5.93 -38.13 29.91
C ALA A 9 4.75 -37.49 29.16
N ILE A 10 4.09 -36.54 29.81
CA ILE A 10 3.11 -35.64 29.12
C ILE A 10 3.92 -34.69 28.28
N ALA A 11 4.00 -34.98 26.98
CA ALA A 11 4.50 -34.02 25.98
C ALA A 11 3.47 -32.91 25.84
N LEU A 12 3.74 -31.75 26.43
CA LEU A 12 3.00 -30.51 26.26
C LEU A 12 3.26 -30.01 24.84
N LEU A 13 2.40 -30.36 23.90
CA LEU A 13 2.40 -29.76 22.56
C LEU A 13 2.01 -28.28 22.71
N LEU A 14 3.02 -27.41 22.74
CA LEU A 14 2.82 -25.98 22.49
C LEU A 14 2.32 -25.83 21.05
N VAL A 15 1.00 -25.74 20.89
CA VAL A 15 0.39 -25.28 19.66
C VAL A 15 0.73 -23.78 19.55
N ALA A 16 1.84 -23.47 18.89
CA ALA A 16 2.14 -22.13 18.44
C ALA A 16 1.07 -21.75 17.43
N SER A 17 -0.02 -21.12 17.88
CA SER A 17 -0.97 -20.49 16.99
C SER A 17 -0.21 -19.47 16.14
N PRO A 18 -0.21 -19.58 14.81
CA PRO A 18 0.38 -18.53 13.99
C PRO A 18 -0.38 -17.24 14.33
N ALA A 19 0.30 -16.29 14.92
CA ALA A 19 -0.22 -14.95 15.05
C ALA A 19 -0.51 -14.50 13.63
N LEU A 20 -1.78 -14.41 13.25
CA LEU A 20 -2.21 -13.88 11.98
C LEU A 20 -1.75 -12.43 11.97
N ALA A 21 -0.58 -12.20 11.39
CA ALA A 21 -0.04 -10.87 11.21
C ALA A 21 -1.10 -10.05 10.47
N GLN A 22 -1.65 -9.05 11.13
CA GLN A 22 -2.69 -8.20 10.56
C GLN A 22 -2.12 -7.52 9.32
N LYS A 23 -2.75 -7.76 8.14
CA LYS A 23 -2.34 -7.13 6.90
C LYS A 23 -2.40 -5.61 7.06
N LYS A 24 -1.36 -4.93 6.58
CA LYS A 24 -1.30 -3.47 6.59
C LYS A 24 -2.32 -2.88 5.64
N ARG A 25 -3.04 -1.87 6.11
CA ARG A 25 -4.05 -1.16 5.31
C ARG A 25 -3.36 -0.12 4.44
N VAL A 26 -3.56 -0.21 3.14
CA VAL A 26 -2.96 0.74 2.18
C VAL A 26 -4.02 1.29 1.24
N ALA A 27 -3.80 2.51 0.76
CA ALA A 27 -4.54 3.08 -0.36
C ALA A 27 -3.57 3.42 -1.49
N VAL A 28 -4.03 3.31 -2.74
CA VAL A 28 -3.26 3.67 -3.93
C VAL A 28 -3.90 4.90 -4.55
N LEU A 29 -3.16 6.01 -4.64
CA LEU A 29 -3.62 7.20 -5.35
C LEU A 29 -3.45 7.03 -6.86
N ASN A 30 -4.17 7.87 -7.63
CA ASN A 30 -3.91 7.97 -9.06
C ASN A 30 -2.48 8.43 -9.29
N PHE A 31 -1.78 7.76 -10.20
CA PHE A 31 -0.42 8.13 -10.52
C PHE A 31 -0.40 9.40 -11.36
N ASP A 32 0.60 10.24 -11.11
CA ASP A 32 0.87 11.37 -11.99
C ASP A 32 1.37 10.87 -13.35
N TYR A 33 0.85 11.44 -14.43
CA TYR A 33 1.26 11.12 -15.80
C TYR A 33 1.65 12.37 -16.60
N GLY A 34 1.87 13.49 -15.92
CA GLY A 34 2.24 14.76 -16.54
C GLY A 34 3.41 14.64 -17.50
N THR A 35 4.43 13.89 -17.12
CA THR A 35 5.66 13.64 -17.92
C THR A 35 5.37 12.96 -19.26
N VAL A 36 4.36 12.10 -19.33
CA VAL A 36 4.04 11.28 -20.51
C VAL A 36 2.76 11.70 -21.21
N ARG A 37 2.14 12.78 -20.79
CA ARG A 37 0.83 13.24 -21.28
C ARG A 37 0.78 13.44 -22.79
N SER A 38 1.80 14.04 -23.37
CA SER A 38 1.91 14.22 -24.82
C SER A 38 1.98 12.90 -25.58
N ASN A 39 2.72 11.94 -25.03
CA ASN A 39 2.84 10.61 -25.63
C ASN A 39 1.51 9.85 -25.56
N THR A 40 0.80 9.93 -24.42
CA THR A 40 -0.51 9.28 -24.27
C THR A 40 -1.53 9.87 -25.25
N SER A 41 -1.59 11.19 -25.39
CA SER A 41 -2.48 11.84 -26.35
C SER A 41 -2.16 11.47 -27.80
N ALA A 42 -0.87 11.33 -28.14
CA ALA A 42 -0.45 10.90 -29.47
C ALA A 42 -0.81 9.43 -29.77
N ILE A 43 -0.79 8.56 -28.76
CA ILE A 43 -1.09 7.13 -28.89
C ILE A 43 -2.60 6.89 -28.98
N PHE A 44 -3.38 7.53 -28.11
CA PHE A 44 -4.83 7.28 -28.00
C PHE A 44 -5.68 8.22 -28.84
N GLY A 45 -5.10 9.30 -29.39
CA GLY A 45 -5.83 10.31 -30.13
C GLY A 45 -6.70 11.24 -29.27
N THR A 46 -6.80 10.95 -27.97
CA THR A 46 -7.56 11.71 -26.97
C THR A 46 -6.78 11.74 -25.65
N GLU A 47 -7.11 12.68 -24.79
CA GLU A 47 -6.54 12.70 -23.46
C GLU A 47 -7.12 11.56 -22.62
N GLN A 48 -6.25 10.64 -22.16
CA GLN A 48 -6.59 9.50 -21.31
C GLN A 48 -5.83 9.61 -19.98
N ASP A 49 -6.54 9.44 -18.87
CA ASP A 49 -5.90 9.34 -17.53
C ASP A 49 -5.27 7.96 -17.36
N VAL A 50 -4.07 7.77 -17.94
CA VAL A 50 -3.31 6.53 -17.80
C VAL A 50 -2.82 6.34 -16.36
N GLY A 51 -2.72 7.43 -15.59
CA GLY A 51 -2.38 7.38 -14.16
C GLY A 51 -3.43 6.64 -13.36
N LYS A 52 -4.70 6.91 -13.62
CA LYS A 52 -5.82 6.16 -13.03
C LYS A 52 -5.80 4.70 -13.47
N GLY A 53 -5.68 4.44 -14.77
CA GLY A 53 -5.70 3.06 -15.30
C GLY A 53 -4.60 2.18 -14.72
N ILE A 54 -3.36 2.70 -14.63
CA ILE A 54 -2.22 1.96 -14.06
C ILE A 54 -2.40 1.76 -12.55
N SER A 55 -2.89 2.76 -11.80
CA SER A 55 -3.14 2.59 -10.38
C SER A 55 -4.25 1.57 -10.10
N ASP A 56 -5.30 1.49 -10.93
CA ASP A 56 -6.35 0.47 -10.80
C ASP A 56 -5.80 -0.95 -11.05
N LEU A 57 -4.92 -1.13 -12.04
CA LEU A 57 -4.22 -2.40 -12.28
C LEU A 57 -3.29 -2.77 -11.12
N LEU A 58 -2.60 -1.79 -10.52
CA LEU A 58 -1.77 -2.03 -9.35
C LEU A 58 -2.61 -2.45 -8.13
N VAL A 59 -3.75 -1.80 -7.88
CA VAL A 59 -4.71 -2.20 -6.83
C VAL A 59 -5.12 -3.66 -7.02
N GLN A 60 -5.54 -4.03 -8.25
CA GLN A 60 -5.93 -5.40 -8.55
C GLN A 60 -4.79 -6.40 -8.26
N LYS A 61 -3.56 -6.08 -8.65
CA LYS A 61 -2.40 -6.93 -8.41
C LYS A 61 -2.09 -7.08 -6.92
N LEU A 62 -2.05 -5.99 -6.15
CA LEU A 62 -1.77 -6.01 -4.71
C LEU A 62 -2.85 -6.78 -3.92
N VAL A 63 -4.12 -6.70 -4.34
CA VAL A 63 -5.21 -7.49 -3.76
C VAL A 63 -5.00 -8.98 -4.04
N GLN A 64 -4.62 -9.35 -5.27
CA GLN A 64 -4.33 -10.74 -5.65
C GLN A 64 -3.14 -11.32 -4.89
N ASP A 65 -2.07 -10.53 -4.70
CA ASP A 65 -0.86 -10.94 -3.97
C ASP A 65 -1.12 -11.08 -2.46
N GLY A 66 -2.11 -10.36 -1.95
CA GLY A 66 -2.66 -10.53 -0.60
C GLY A 66 -1.74 -10.11 0.55
N LYS A 67 -0.67 -9.37 0.30
CA LYS A 67 0.24 -8.83 1.34
C LYS A 67 -0.35 -7.64 2.08
N TYR A 68 -1.22 -6.88 1.41
CA TYR A 68 -1.87 -5.69 1.94
C TYR A 68 -3.39 -5.87 2.06
N SER A 69 -4.01 -5.07 2.91
CA SER A 69 -5.44 -4.80 2.90
C SER A 69 -5.65 -3.48 2.15
N VAL A 70 -6.03 -3.57 0.88
CA VAL A 70 -6.18 -2.38 0.02
C VAL A 70 -7.56 -1.76 0.24
N ILE A 71 -7.60 -0.42 0.43
CA ILE A 71 -8.86 0.32 0.57
C ILE A 71 -9.54 0.47 -0.78
N GLU A 72 -10.86 0.32 -0.75
CA GLU A 72 -11.71 0.39 -1.93
C GLU A 72 -11.73 1.81 -2.53
N ARG A 73 -11.75 1.88 -3.86
CA ARG A 73 -11.60 3.10 -4.65
C ARG A 73 -12.67 4.16 -4.40
N ASN A 74 -13.92 3.75 -4.23
CA ASN A 74 -15.01 4.70 -4.01
C ASN A 74 -14.86 5.50 -2.71
N ALA A 75 -14.25 4.90 -1.68
CA ALA A 75 -13.95 5.62 -0.44
C ALA A 75 -12.86 6.68 -0.67
N LEU A 76 -11.88 6.37 -1.51
CA LEU A 76 -10.80 7.27 -1.88
C LEU A 76 -11.33 8.46 -2.71
N ASP A 77 -12.13 8.21 -3.74
CA ASP A 77 -12.64 9.24 -4.64
C ASP A 77 -13.50 10.27 -3.90
N LYS A 78 -14.28 9.86 -2.89
CA LYS A 78 -15.03 10.81 -2.02
C LYS A 78 -14.09 11.76 -1.29
N VAL A 79 -13.06 11.24 -0.64
CA VAL A 79 -12.08 12.06 0.11
C VAL A 79 -11.32 13.00 -0.81
N LEU A 80 -10.92 12.53 -1.99
CA LEU A 80 -10.21 13.34 -2.99
C LEU A 80 -11.08 14.47 -3.53
N GLY A 81 -12.39 14.20 -3.79
CA GLY A 81 -13.35 15.21 -4.26
C GLY A 81 -13.57 16.33 -3.23
N GLU A 82 -13.66 16.00 -1.94
CA GLU A 82 -13.82 16.98 -0.86
C GLU A 82 -12.57 17.86 -0.63
N GLN A 83 -11.38 17.35 -0.96
CA GLN A 83 -10.09 18.02 -0.74
C GLN A 83 -9.61 18.84 -1.94
N ASN A 84 -10.40 18.99 -3.04
CA ASN A 84 -9.98 19.65 -4.28
C ASN A 84 -8.62 19.15 -4.81
N PHE A 85 -8.41 17.85 -4.76
CA PHE A 85 -7.15 17.20 -5.11
C PHE A 85 -6.83 17.36 -6.61
N SER A 86 -5.70 18.00 -6.92
CA SER A 86 -5.26 18.24 -8.29
C SER A 86 -4.30 17.17 -8.81
N ASN A 87 -4.04 17.14 -10.12
CA ASN A 87 -3.06 16.21 -10.70
C ASN A 87 -1.65 16.42 -10.16
N SER A 88 -1.26 17.66 -9.85
CA SER A 88 0.05 17.99 -9.28
C SER A 88 0.27 17.44 -7.87
N ASP A 89 -0.81 17.21 -7.11
CA ASP A 89 -0.74 16.72 -5.73
C ASP A 89 -0.57 15.19 -5.65
N ARG A 90 -0.75 14.48 -6.77
CA ARG A 90 -0.72 13.01 -6.83
C ARG A 90 0.62 12.39 -6.42
N ALA A 91 1.71 13.13 -6.56
CA ALA A 91 3.05 12.69 -6.21
C ALA A 91 3.60 13.32 -4.92
N ASP A 92 2.83 14.16 -4.22
CA ASP A 92 3.27 14.82 -2.99
C ASP A 92 3.05 13.96 -1.75
N ALA A 93 4.14 13.65 -1.04
CA ALA A 93 4.13 12.78 0.14
C ALA A 93 3.38 13.39 1.34
N SER A 94 3.43 14.72 1.52
CA SER A 94 2.76 15.38 2.64
C SER A 94 1.25 15.38 2.49
N THR A 95 0.77 15.60 1.28
CA THR A 95 -0.64 15.53 0.92
C THR A 95 -1.14 14.09 1.02
N ALA A 96 -0.37 13.12 0.54
CA ALA A 96 -0.67 11.70 0.67
C ALA A 96 -0.84 11.28 2.14
N ALA A 97 0.06 11.73 3.03
CA ALA A 97 -0.04 11.42 4.45
C ALA A 97 -1.31 12.00 5.10
N LYS A 98 -1.75 13.21 4.72
CA LYS A 98 -3.02 13.80 5.20
C LYS A 98 -4.22 12.97 4.77
N ILE A 99 -4.29 12.61 3.48
CA ILE A 99 -5.36 11.77 2.92
C ILE A 99 -5.40 10.41 3.61
N GLY A 100 -4.24 9.78 3.81
CA GLY A 100 -4.13 8.49 4.47
C GLY A 100 -4.64 8.49 5.91
N ARG A 101 -4.39 9.56 6.66
CA ARG A 101 -4.96 9.73 8.01
C ARG A 101 -6.48 9.82 7.99
N ILE A 102 -7.06 10.54 7.03
CA ILE A 102 -8.52 10.64 6.87
C ILE A 102 -9.12 9.27 6.54
N LEU A 103 -8.46 8.50 5.67
CA LEU A 103 -8.87 7.14 5.28
C LEU A 103 -8.62 6.09 6.38
N GLY A 104 -7.82 6.41 7.39
CA GLY A 104 -7.42 5.46 8.43
C GLY A 104 -6.59 4.30 7.88
N VAL A 105 -5.69 4.57 6.92
CA VAL A 105 -4.74 3.59 6.38
C VAL A 105 -3.35 3.77 6.97
N ASP A 106 -2.58 2.67 7.03
CA ASP A 106 -1.22 2.67 7.59
C ASP A 106 -0.23 3.35 6.64
N ALA A 107 -0.42 3.16 5.33
CA ALA A 107 0.40 3.80 4.32
C ALA A 107 -0.41 4.12 3.06
N ILE A 108 0.12 5.07 2.27
CA ILE A 108 -0.39 5.42 0.95
C ILE A 108 0.69 5.15 -0.10
N ILE A 109 0.26 4.60 -1.23
CA ILE A 109 1.09 4.43 -2.42
C ILE A 109 0.80 5.57 -3.37
N ILE A 110 1.81 6.38 -3.64
CA ILE A 110 1.82 7.45 -4.63
C ILE A 110 2.83 7.13 -5.71
N GLY A 111 2.65 7.68 -6.91
CA GLY A 111 3.59 7.43 -7.98
C GLY A 111 3.41 8.31 -9.19
N SER A 112 4.32 8.13 -10.14
CA SER A 112 4.31 8.79 -11.43
C SER A 112 4.68 7.80 -12.54
N ILE A 113 4.13 8.04 -13.74
CA ILE A 113 4.48 7.31 -14.95
C ILE A 113 5.61 8.09 -15.62
N THR A 114 6.78 7.46 -15.67
CA THR A 114 8.02 8.08 -16.17
C THR A 114 8.26 7.82 -17.64
N GLN A 115 7.73 6.70 -18.14
CA GLN A 115 7.80 6.33 -19.56
C GLN A 115 6.48 5.67 -19.98
N PHE A 116 5.99 5.99 -21.17
CA PHE A 116 4.77 5.41 -21.70
C PHE A 116 4.74 5.51 -23.22
N GLY A 117 4.75 4.37 -23.90
CA GLY A 117 4.61 4.33 -25.35
C GLY A 117 5.77 3.68 -26.07
N ARG A 118 6.20 4.30 -27.15
CA ARG A 118 7.27 3.77 -28.01
C ARG A 118 8.64 4.14 -27.46
N ASP A 119 9.60 3.19 -27.54
CA ASP A 119 11.01 3.49 -27.32
C ASP A 119 11.57 4.21 -28.55
N ASP A 120 11.71 5.52 -28.47
CA ASP A 120 12.24 6.36 -29.55
C ASP A 120 13.76 6.19 -29.75
N LYS A 121 14.40 5.34 -28.97
CA LYS A 121 15.80 4.93 -29.16
C LYS A 121 15.98 3.84 -30.21
N SER A 122 15.05 3.64 -31.15
CA SER A 122 15.31 2.81 -32.29
C SER A 122 16.39 3.51 -33.14
N THR A 123 17.62 3.13 -32.88
CA THR A 123 18.78 3.46 -33.69
C THR A 123 18.48 3.05 -35.12
N ASN A 124 18.32 4.02 -36.01
CA ASN A 124 18.39 3.80 -37.43
C ASN A 124 19.80 3.29 -37.75
N ILE A 125 20.09 2.01 -37.45
CA ILE A 125 21.27 1.34 -37.97
C ILE A 125 20.92 0.94 -39.41
N GLY A 126 21.33 1.75 -40.31
CA GLY A 126 21.36 1.31 -41.69
C GLY A 126 20.67 2.23 -42.66
N GLY A 127 21.35 3.20 -43.12
CA GLY A 127 20.94 3.94 -44.28
C GLY A 127 21.70 5.22 -44.56
N GLY A 128 22.79 5.43 -43.86
CA GLY A 128 23.75 6.47 -44.22
C GLY A 128 24.75 5.97 -45.26
N GLY A 129 24.52 6.25 -46.51
CA GLY A 129 25.55 6.23 -47.50
C GLY A 129 25.57 5.01 -48.43
N PHE A 130 24.62 4.94 -49.30
CA PHE A 130 24.85 4.59 -50.71
C PHE A 130 23.60 5.01 -51.51
N GLY A 131 23.56 6.30 -51.83
CA GLY A 131 22.54 6.87 -52.64
C GLY A 131 22.48 6.22 -54.03
N GLY A 132 21.30 5.89 -54.46
CA GLY A 132 20.92 6.07 -55.84
C GLY A 132 21.00 4.91 -56.79
N TYR A 133 21.59 3.75 -56.49
CA TYR A 133 21.68 2.63 -57.46
C TYR A 133 20.94 1.34 -57.10
N GLY A 134 20.42 1.20 -55.88
CA GLY A 134 19.73 -0.02 -55.41
C GLY A 134 18.25 -0.12 -55.78
N SER A 135 17.59 0.97 -56.18
CA SER A 135 16.12 0.98 -56.41
C SER A 135 15.71 0.33 -57.76
N LYS A 136 16.66 0.02 -58.64
CA LYS A 136 16.36 -0.61 -59.95
C LYS A 136 16.49 -2.13 -59.95
N LEU A 137 16.95 -2.77 -58.90
CA LEU A 137 17.15 -4.21 -58.84
C LEU A 137 16.12 -4.98 -58.02
N GLY A 138 15.01 -4.38 -57.61
CA GLY A 138 13.87 -5.11 -57.03
C GLY A 138 14.18 -5.87 -55.71
N ILE A 139 15.35 -5.64 -55.11
CA ILE A 139 15.66 -6.20 -53.80
C ILE A 139 15.08 -5.26 -52.76
N GLY A 140 13.76 -5.35 -52.62
CA GLY A 140 13.03 -4.74 -51.50
C GLY A 140 13.58 -5.35 -50.22
N GLY A 141 14.37 -4.56 -49.48
CA GLY A 141 14.78 -4.96 -48.14
C GLY A 141 13.51 -5.21 -47.32
N VAL A 142 13.31 -6.46 -46.92
CA VAL A 142 12.22 -6.81 -45.97
C VAL A 142 12.60 -6.22 -44.63
N GLY A 143 12.34 -4.92 -44.51
CA GLY A 143 12.44 -4.20 -43.23
C GLY A 143 11.33 -4.68 -42.32
N THR A 144 11.59 -5.66 -41.51
CA THR A 144 10.68 -6.04 -40.44
C THR A 144 10.61 -4.88 -39.49
N LYS A 145 9.53 -4.08 -39.58
CA LYS A 145 9.24 -3.02 -38.63
C LYS A 145 8.94 -3.69 -37.28
N LYS A 146 9.88 -3.63 -36.36
CA LYS A 146 9.67 -4.06 -34.96
C LYS A 146 9.08 -2.88 -34.22
N SER A 147 7.92 -3.08 -33.60
CA SER A 147 7.32 -2.12 -32.66
C SER A 147 7.72 -2.52 -31.24
N LYS A 148 8.30 -1.59 -30.51
CA LYS A 148 8.68 -1.77 -29.11
C LYS A 148 7.85 -0.80 -28.24
N ALA A 149 7.17 -1.31 -27.23
CA ALA A 149 6.52 -0.53 -26.21
C ALA A 149 7.35 -0.55 -24.93
N VAL A 150 7.41 0.57 -24.25
CA VAL A 150 8.08 0.72 -22.95
C VAL A 150 7.17 1.46 -21.99
N VAL A 151 7.07 0.97 -20.75
CA VAL A 151 6.36 1.60 -19.65
C VAL A 151 7.27 1.63 -18.43
N GLY A 152 7.40 2.81 -17.83
CA GLY A 152 8.13 3.02 -16.58
C GLY A 152 7.21 3.62 -15.52
N ILE A 153 7.25 3.06 -14.33
CA ILE A 153 6.46 3.48 -13.17
C ILE A 153 7.43 3.74 -12.02
N SER A 154 7.33 4.90 -11.39
CA SER A 154 8.00 5.18 -10.11
C SER A 154 6.94 5.28 -9.03
N ALA A 155 7.05 4.48 -7.98
CA ALA A 155 6.09 4.49 -6.88
C ALA A 155 6.80 4.62 -5.52
N ARG A 156 6.11 5.24 -4.56
CA ARG A 156 6.58 5.42 -3.19
C ARG A 156 5.51 5.00 -2.21
N LEU A 157 5.92 4.29 -1.18
CA LEU A 157 5.10 3.90 -0.05
C LEU A 157 5.33 4.91 1.08
N VAL A 158 4.32 5.68 1.44
CA VAL A 158 4.41 6.79 2.40
C VAL A 158 3.65 6.43 3.67
N ASN A 159 4.31 6.53 4.82
CA ASN A 159 3.68 6.38 6.13
C ASN A 159 2.70 7.54 6.37
N THR A 160 1.45 7.22 6.70
CA THR A 160 0.40 8.23 6.91
C THR A 160 0.55 8.99 8.22
N SER A 161 1.21 8.43 9.21
CA SER A 161 1.41 9.05 10.53
C SER A 161 2.57 10.05 10.52
N THR A 162 3.70 9.68 9.88
CA THR A 162 4.93 10.48 9.89
C THR A 162 5.17 11.25 8.60
N GLY A 163 4.57 10.83 7.47
CA GLY A 163 4.89 11.34 6.13
C GLY A 163 6.20 10.80 5.54
N GLU A 164 6.85 9.86 6.23
CA GLU A 164 8.11 9.26 5.82
C GLU A 164 7.91 8.32 4.62
N ILE A 165 8.87 8.32 3.69
CA ILE A 165 8.89 7.38 2.57
C ILE A 165 9.53 6.08 3.05
N LEU A 166 8.73 5.03 3.18
CA LEU A 166 9.14 3.71 3.65
C LEU A 166 9.79 2.87 2.57
N ALA A 167 9.38 3.09 1.32
CA ALA A 167 9.98 2.45 0.15
C ALA A 167 9.80 3.34 -1.08
N ALA A 168 10.79 3.30 -1.96
CA ALA A 168 10.73 3.87 -3.30
C ALA A 168 11.10 2.76 -4.29
N VAL A 169 10.22 2.51 -5.25
CA VAL A 169 10.35 1.41 -6.21
C VAL A 169 10.19 1.92 -7.63
N THR A 170 10.80 1.23 -8.58
CA THR A 170 10.65 1.54 -10.00
C THR A 170 10.33 0.25 -10.76
N GLY A 171 9.15 0.19 -11.35
CA GLY A 171 8.73 -0.90 -12.20
C GLY A 171 8.90 -0.55 -13.67
N THR A 172 9.42 -1.50 -14.44
CA THR A 172 9.59 -1.35 -15.87
C THR A 172 8.93 -2.50 -16.62
N GLY A 173 8.43 -2.21 -17.80
CA GLY A 173 7.87 -3.22 -18.69
C GLY A 173 8.18 -2.90 -20.14
N GLU A 174 8.57 -3.92 -20.87
CA GLU A 174 8.90 -3.83 -22.29
C GLU A 174 8.20 -4.94 -23.06
N SER A 175 7.64 -4.61 -24.21
CA SER A 175 7.13 -5.62 -25.14
C SER A 175 7.51 -5.27 -26.57
N THR A 176 7.90 -6.27 -27.35
CA THR A 176 8.32 -6.10 -28.74
C THR A 176 7.63 -7.12 -29.63
N ARG A 177 6.99 -6.65 -30.69
CA ARG A 177 6.42 -7.51 -31.75
C ARG A 177 6.77 -7.00 -33.13
N SER A 178 6.91 -7.91 -34.09
CA SER A 178 7.12 -7.58 -35.50
C SER A 178 5.77 -7.41 -36.19
N GLY A 179 5.61 -6.32 -36.95
CA GLY A 179 4.46 -6.11 -37.81
C GLY A 179 3.17 -5.65 -37.14
N THR A 180 3.19 -5.27 -35.86
CA THR A 180 2.00 -4.80 -35.14
C THR A 180 2.15 -3.36 -34.67
N SER A 181 1.01 -2.63 -34.51
CA SER A 181 0.98 -1.32 -33.88
C SER A 181 0.97 -1.45 -32.36
N LEU A 182 1.26 -0.36 -31.62
CA LEU A 182 1.30 -0.35 -30.14
C LEU A 182 -0.02 -0.78 -29.49
N ILE A 183 -1.16 -0.44 -30.11
CA ILE A 183 -2.51 -0.69 -29.60
C ILE A 183 -3.32 -1.70 -30.42
N GLY A 184 -2.64 -2.49 -31.28
CA GLY A 184 -3.26 -3.56 -32.07
C GLY A 184 -3.70 -3.14 -33.46
N ALA A 185 -3.98 -4.11 -34.35
CA ALA A 185 -4.28 -3.93 -35.76
C ALA A 185 -5.62 -3.24 -36.06
N GLY A 186 -6.44 -2.93 -35.05
CA GLY A 186 -7.75 -2.29 -35.23
C GLY A 186 -7.73 -0.75 -35.10
N ALA A 187 -6.62 -0.15 -34.68
CA ALA A 187 -6.53 1.30 -34.42
C ALA A 187 -5.89 2.08 -35.58
N GLY A 188 -5.59 1.43 -36.69
CA GLY A 188 -4.95 2.04 -37.86
C GLY A 188 -5.88 2.16 -39.04
N GLY A 189 -6.55 3.32 -39.19
CA GLY A 189 -7.16 3.71 -40.43
C GLY A 189 -8.67 3.69 -40.45
N GLY A 190 -9.27 4.68 -39.85
CA GLY A 190 -10.71 4.99 -39.99
C GLY A 190 -11.15 5.85 -38.81
N SER A 191 -11.62 7.04 -39.09
CA SER A 191 -12.25 7.97 -38.15
C SER A 191 -13.53 7.37 -37.55
N GLY A 192 -13.38 6.44 -36.63
CA GLY A 192 -14.49 5.75 -35.99
C GLY A 192 -14.10 5.32 -34.59
N GLY A 193 -14.30 6.21 -33.62
CA GLY A 193 -14.43 5.83 -32.23
C GLY A 193 -13.17 5.28 -31.54
N ALA A 194 -12.17 6.12 -31.29
CA ALA A 194 -11.32 5.94 -30.13
C ALA A 194 -12.17 6.16 -28.86
N GLY A 195 -13.15 5.29 -28.64
CA GLY A 195 -13.82 5.18 -27.37
C GLY A 195 -12.75 4.91 -26.32
N ALA A 196 -12.89 5.49 -25.15
CA ALA A 196 -11.99 5.33 -24.03
C ALA A 196 -11.52 3.88 -23.92
N LEU A 197 -10.23 3.63 -24.26
CA LEU A 197 -9.66 2.31 -24.18
C LEU A 197 -9.52 1.99 -22.70
N ASP A 198 -10.40 1.11 -22.21
CA ASP A 198 -10.33 0.62 -20.85
C ASP A 198 -9.07 -0.22 -20.71
N MET A 199 -8.10 0.31 -19.92
CA MET A 199 -6.82 -0.34 -19.66
C MET A 199 -6.98 -1.65 -18.88
N SER A 200 -8.11 -1.88 -18.24
CA SER A 200 -8.46 -3.13 -17.58
C SER A 200 -9.04 -4.17 -18.54
N SER A 201 -9.37 -3.78 -19.76
CA SER A 201 -9.97 -4.67 -20.75
C SER A 201 -8.97 -5.74 -21.24
N SER A 202 -9.50 -6.92 -21.54
CA SER A 202 -8.70 -8.01 -22.15
C SER A 202 -8.12 -7.61 -23.52
N ASN A 203 -8.84 -6.76 -24.27
CA ASN A 203 -8.38 -6.28 -25.57
C ASN A 203 -7.13 -5.40 -25.44
N PHE A 204 -7.11 -4.48 -24.49
CA PHE A 204 -5.90 -3.67 -24.20
C PHE A 204 -4.76 -4.56 -23.71
N GLY A 205 -5.04 -5.50 -22.78
CA GLY A 205 -4.05 -6.42 -22.24
C GLY A 205 -3.34 -7.30 -23.29
N GLN A 206 -3.94 -7.50 -24.48
CA GLN A 206 -3.36 -8.27 -25.58
C GLN A 206 -2.51 -7.40 -26.51
N THR A 207 -2.50 -6.09 -26.35
CA THR A 207 -1.66 -5.17 -27.13
C THR A 207 -0.23 -5.18 -26.63
N ILE A 208 0.72 -4.73 -27.45
CA ILE A 208 2.13 -4.59 -27.04
C ILE A 208 2.26 -3.63 -25.85
N LEU A 209 1.50 -2.54 -25.86
CA LEU A 209 1.49 -1.56 -24.79
C LEU A 209 0.85 -2.14 -23.50
N GLY A 210 -0.24 -2.90 -23.63
CA GLY A 210 -0.87 -3.58 -22.49
C GLY A 210 0.04 -4.62 -21.83
N GLU A 211 0.81 -5.36 -22.62
CA GLU A 211 1.82 -6.28 -22.08
C GLU A 211 2.92 -5.53 -21.30
N ALA A 212 3.43 -4.43 -21.85
CA ALA A 212 4.42 -3.60 -21.17
C ALA A 212 3.85 -3.00 -19.86
N VAL A 213 2.60 -2.51 -19.89
CA VAL A 213 1.91 -2.04 -18.69
C VAL A 213 1.81 -3.15 -17.63
N LYS A 214 1.36 -4.34 -18.03
CA LYS A 214 1.23 -5.48 -17.10
C LYS A 214 2.56 -5.87 -16.46
N GLN A 215 3.65 -5.87 -17.23
CA GLN A 215 4.99 -6.16 -16.71
C GLN A 215 5.43 -5.08 -15.72
N ALA A 216 5.30 -3.78 -16.06
CA ALA A 216 5.66 -2.68 -15.18
C ALA A 216 4.86 -2.70 -13.86
N VAL A 217 3.54 -2.96 -13.93
CA VAL A 217 2.68 -3.09 -12.75
C VAL A 217 3.09 -4.27 -11.89
N THR A 218 3.38 -5.43 -12.51
CA THR A 218 3.81 -6.64 -11.77
C THR A 218 5.15 -6.41 -11.08
N ASP A 219 6.11 -5.79 -11.76
CA ASP A 219 7.41 -5.46 -11.19
C ASP A 219 7.26 -4.47 -10.02
N THR A 220 6.48 -3.39 -10.20
CA THR A 220 6.16 -2.44 -9.12
C THR A 220 5.52 -3.14 -7.90
N ALA A 221 4.52 -3.99 -8.13
CA ALA A 221 3.82 -4.71 -7.06
C ALA A 221 4.76 -5.64 -6.29
N THR A 222 5.60 -6.40 -6.99
CA THR A 222 6.56 -7.33 -6.36
C THR A 222 7.55 -6.59 -5.44
N GLN A 223 8.04 -5.42 -5.88
CA GLN A 223 8.93 -4.61 -5.05
C GLN A 223 8.20 -3.99 -3.84
N LEU A 224 6.95 -3.52 -4.02
CA LEU A 224 6.11 -3.02 -2.92
C LEU A 224 5.80 -4.14 -1.90
N ASP A 225 5.47 -5.35 -2.38
CA ASP A 225 5.21 -6.51 -1.52
C ASP A 225 6.42 -6.89 -0.67
N SER A 226 7.61 -6.77 -1.24
CA SER A 226 8.86 -6.99 -0.51
C SER A 226 9.06 -5.95 0.61
N ALA A 227 8.54 -4.74 0.43
CA ALA A 227 8.58 -3.67 1.40
C ALA A 227 7.46 -3.75 2.47
N ALA A 228 6.48 -4.66 2.33
CA ALA A 228 5.35 -4.77 3.26
C ALA A 228 5.78 -5.02 4.70
N GLY A 229 6.88 -5.75 4.90
CA GLY A 229 7.46 -6.01 6.22
C GLY A 229 8.07 -4.78 6.90
N ASN A 230 8.44 -3.77 6.13
CA ASN A 230 9.05 -2.52 6.64
C ASN A 230 7.99 -1.52 7.13
N LEU A 231 6.71 -1.77 6.87
CA LEU A 231 5.65 -0.92 7.37
C LEU A 231 5.61 -0.99 8.91
N PRO A 232 5.81 0.14 9.61
CA PRO A 232 5.68 0.16 11.04
C PRO A 232 4.29 -0.33 11.42
N THR A 233 4.21 -1.18 12.42
CA THR A 233 2.93 -1.49 13.03
C THR A 233 2.51 -0.21 13.73
N VAL A 234 1.54 0.51 13.19
CA VAL A 234 0.90 1.61 13.92
C VAL A 234 0.22 0.94 15.10
N LYS A 235 0.91 0.91 16.22
CA LYS A 235 0.27 0.58 17.48
C LYS A 235 -0.66 1.74 17.77
N VAL A 236 -1.97 1.52 17.67
CA VAL A 236 -2.94 2.52 18.10
C VAL A 236 -2.66 2.74 19.59
N SER A 237 -2.16 3.93 19.92
CA SER A 237 -1.93 4.29 21.31
C SER A 237 -3.27 4.56 21.97
N VAL A 238 -3.85 3.51 22.51
CA VAL A 238 -5.09 3.62 23.32
C VAL A 238 -4.67 3.91 24.75
N SER A 239 -5.31 4.90 25.34
CA SER A 239 -5.14 5.25 26.75
C SER A 239 -6.49 5.36 27.42
N GLY A 240 -6.68 4.61 28.47
CA GLY A 240 -7.89 4.61 29.29
C GLY A 240 -7.57 4.28 30.73
N LEU A 241 -8.60 4.06 31.52
CA LEU A 241 -8.52 3.72 32.94
C LEU A 241 -9.14 2.34 33.19
N VAL A 242 -8.64 1.65 34.17
CA VAL A 242 -9.29 0.47 34.73
C VAL A 242 -10.56 0.92 35.45
N ALA A 243 -11.71 0.49 34.94
CA ALA A 243 -13.03 0.83 35.47
C ALA A 243 -13.51 -0.16 36.54
N ASP A 244 -13.13 -1.44 36.40
CA ASP A 244 -13.48 -2.48 37.39
C ASP A 244 -12.37 -3.55 37.45
N VAL A 245 -12.26 -4.21 38.60
CA VAL A 245 -11.31 -5.29 38.86
C VAL A 245 -12.01 -6.42 39.57
N ASN A 246 -12.06 -7.59 38.93
CA ASN A 246 -12.59 -8.81 39.50
C ASN A 246 -11.56 -9.94 39.37
N GLY A 247 -10.78 -10.17 40.41
CA GLY A 247 -9.65 -11.09 40.37
C GLY A 247 -8.63 -10.68 39.33
N ASN A 248 -8.42 -11.54 38.33
CA ASN A 248 -7.52 -11.26 37.20
C ASN A 248 -8.24 -10.62 35.99
N THR A 249 -9.55 -10.39 36.08
CA THR A 249 -10.31 -9.77 35.01
C THR A 249 -10.44 -8.27 35.25
N LEU A 250 -10.06 -7.49 34.27
CA LEU A 250 -10.17 -6.03 34.27
C LEU A 250 -11.20 -5.59 33.26
N ILE A 251 -11.99 -4.57 33.62
CA ILE A 251 -12.77 -3.80 32.65
C ILE A 251 -12.10 -2.45 32.48
N VAL A 252 -11.83 -2.06 31.23
CA VAL A 252 -11.24 -0.76 30.90
C VAL A 252 -12.25 0.09 30.16
N ASN A 253 -12.21 1.42 30.37
CA ASN A 253 -13.14 2.38 29.77
C ASN A 253 -12.74 2.81 28.34
N VAL A 254 -12.13 1.93 27.59
CA VAL A 254 -11.73 2.12 26.18
C VAL A 254 -12.10 0.87 25.39
N GLY A 255 -12.64 1.08 24.20
CA GLY A 255 -13.17 0.01 23.37
C GLY A 255 -12.83 0.17 21.89
N SER A 256 -13.62 -0.46 21.02
CA SER A 256 -13.38 -0.49 19.57
C SER A 256 -13.41 0.91 18.92
N LYS A 257 -14.14 1.87 19.47
CA LYS A 257 -14.14 3.27 18.98
C LYS A 257 -12.74 3.93 19.07
N THR A 258 -11.90 3.50 19.99
CA THR A 258 -10.52 3.99 20.15
C THR A 258 -9.53 3.17 19.35
N GLY A 259 -9.97 2.13 18.64
CA GLY A 259 -9.14 1.23 17.85
C GLY A 259 -8.61 0.02 18.61
N LEU A 260 -9.02 -0.20 19.86
CA LEU A 260 -8.65 -1.37 20.65
C LEU A 260 -9.29 -2.65 20.07
N LYS A 261 -8.55 -3.74 20.09
CA LYS A 261 -8.96 -5.04 19.52
C LYS A 261 -8.71 -6.18 20.48
N VAL A 262 -9.47 -7.26 20.32
CA VAL A 262 -9.21 -8.52 21.02
C VAL A 262 -7.80 -9.01 20.70
N GLY A 263 -7.04 -9.36 21.73
CA GLY A 263 -5.65 -9.80 21.63
C GLY A 263 -4.62 -8.71 21.88
N ASP A 264 -5.01 -7.44 21.91
CA ASP A 264 -4.10 -6.32 22.23
C ASP A 264 -3.59 -6.45 23.69
N ALA A 265 -2.35 -6.02 23.92
CA ALA A 265 -1.75 -5.96 25.22
C ALA A 265 -1.81 -4.53 25.78
N LEU A 266 -2.32 -4.40 26.99
CA LEU A 266 -2.38 -3.15 27.74
C LEU A 266 -1.35 -3.18 28.87
N ALA A 267 -0.47 -2.20 28.94
CA ALA A 267 0.35 -1.92 30.11
C ALA A 267 -0.54 -1.25 31.16
N ILE A 268 -0.57 -1.84 32.37
CA ILE A 268 -1.31 -1.28 33.50
C ILE A 268 -0.31 -0.57 34.41
N SER A 269 -0.53 0.71 34.64
CA SER A 269 0.33 1.55 35.47
C SER A 269 -0.46 2.42 36.41
N ARG A 270 0.14 2.75 37.54
CA ARG A 270 -0.47 3.59 38.58
C ARG A 270 0.23 4.92 38.64
N GLU A 271 -0.54 6.01 38.58
CA GLU A 271 0.01 7.34 38.79
C GLU A 271 0.40 7.49 40.26
N VAL A 272 1.68 7.80 40.49
CA VAL A 272 2.25 8.02 41.82
C VAL A 272 2.36 9.51 42.11
N ARG A 273 2.74 10.30 41.13
CA ARG A 273 2.95 11.73 41.27
C ARG A 273 2.82 12.47 39.96
N THR A 274 2.17 13.62 40.00
CA THR A 274 2.09 14.57 38.89
C THR A 274 3.09 15.69 39.09
N VAL A 275 3.93 15.95 38.08
CA VAL A 275 4.83 17.11 38.03
C VAL A 275 4.13 18.22 37.26
N LYS A 276 4.00 19.38 37.91
CA LYS A 276 3.37 20.55 37.30
C LYS A 276 4.42 21.65 37.07
N ASP A 277 4.21 22.43 36.02
CA ASP A 277 4.96 23.64 35.77
C ASP A 277 4.71 24.65 36.90
N PRO A 278 5.77 25.17 37.57
CA PRO A 278 5.60 26.05 38.72
C PRO A 278 5.05 27.42 38.35
N VAL A 279 5.13 27.82 37.09
CA VAL A 279 4.63 29.15 36.64
C VAL A 279 3.23 29.06 36.11
N THR A 280 2.91 28.04 35.30
CA THR A 280 1.60 27.93 34.63
C THR A 280 0.66 26.96 35.29
N GLY A 281 1.13 26.14 36.25
CA GLY A 281 0.32 25.10 36.92
C GLY A 281 -0.01 23.91 35.99
N LYS A 282 0.41 23.95 34.72
CA LYS A 282 0.14 22.91 33.73
C LYS A 282 0.88 21.63 34.08
N VAL A 283 0.22 20.48 33.91
CA VAL A 283 0.85 19.16 34.08
C VAL A 283 1.93 18.97 33.01
N LEU A 284 3.17 18.80 33.43
CA LEU A 284 4.32 18.53 32.57
C LEU A 284 4.53 17.01 32.39
N LYS A 285 4.37 16.24 33.46
CA LYS A 285 4.58 14.79 33.45
C LYS A 285 3.87 14.11 34.61
N SER A 286 3.23 12.98 34.37
CA SER A 286 2.80 12.05 35.39
C SER A 286 3.86 10.96 35.56
N ILE A 287 4.27 10.70 36.79
CA ILE A 287 5.19 9.61 37.14
C ILE A 287 4.32 8.42 37.51
N THR A 288 4.54 7.30 36.83
CA THR A 288 3.74 6.10 36.97
C THR A 288 4.62 4.91 37.35
N ASP A 289 4.10 4.05 38.22
CA ASP A 289 4.67 2.74 38.52
C ASP A 289 3.99 1.66 37.66
N ASN A 290 4.79 0.72 37.15
CA ASN A 290 4.27 -0.39 36.38
C ASN A 290 3.60 -1.41 37.33
N VAL A 291 2.32 -1.71 37.10
CA VAL A 291 1.53 -2.69 37.86
C VAL A 291 1.62 -4.07 37.19
N GLY A 292 1.59 -4.11 35.86
CA GLY A 292 1.64 -5.32 35.07
C GLY A 292 1.11 -5.11 33.64
N THR A 293 0.68 -6.20 33.02
CA THR A 293 0.08 -6.17 31.68
C THR A 293 -1.28 -6.86 31.69
N ALA A 294 -2.19 -6.44 30.80
CA ALA A 294 -3.46 -7.10 30.61
C ALA A 294 -3.68 -7.41 29.13
N LYS A 295 -4.13 -8.61 28.82
CA LYS A 295 -4.48 -9.02 27.44
C LYS A 295 -5.97 -8.87 27.24
N VAL A 296 -6.36 -8.13 26.23
CA VAL A 296 -7.75 -7.90 25.87
C VAL A 296 -8.39 -9.19 25.36
N THR A 297 -9.50 -9.59 25.98
CA THR A 297 -10.25 -10.81 25.65
C THR A 297 -11.58 -10.53 24.95
N GLU A 298 -12.18 -9.35 25.24
CA GLU A 298 -13.44 -8.94 24.65
C GLU A 298 -13.45 -7.41 24.47
N VAL A 299 -14.10 -6.90 23.43
CA VAL A 299 -14.13 -5.47 23.12
C VAL A 299 -15.54 -5.05 22.72
N ASP A 300 -16.11 -4.12 23.48
CA ASP A 300 -17.33 -3.39 23.17
C ASP A 300 -17.02 -2.06 22.45
N ALA A 301 -18.05 -1.24 22.22
CA ALA A 301 -17.87 0.06 21.60
C ALA A 301 -17.02 1.02 22.44
N ASP A 302 -17.28 1.10 23.76
CA ASP A 302 -16.69 2.07 24.68
C ASP A 302 -15.91 1.42 25.84
N SER A 303 -15.90 0.08 25.94
CA SER A 303 -15.22 -0.68 26.99
C SER A 303 -14.56 -1.93 26.44
N ALA A 304 -13.67 -2.51 27.23
CA ALA A 304 -13.09 -3.81 26.92
C ALA A 304 -12.82 -4.62 28.20
N THR A 305 -12.93 -5.93 28.07
CA THR A 305 -12.52 -6.89 29.08
C THR A 305 -11.11 -7.39 28.80
N ALA A 306 -10.27 -7.42 29.81
CA ALA A 306 -8.89 -7.89 29.66
C ALA A 306 -8.49 -8.80 30.83
N THR A 307 -7.63 -9.79 30.58
CA THR A 307 -7.06 -10.65 31.60
C THR A 307 -5.71 -10.11 32.04
N PHE A 308 -5.60 -9.77 33.30
CA PHE A 308 -4.38 -9.24 33.92
C PHE A 308 -3.33 -10.33 34.15
N SER A 309 -2.06 -9.96 33.96
CA SER A 309 -0.88 -10.77 34.24
C SER A 309 0.23 -9.85 34.76
N GLY A 310 0.70 -10.12 35.96
CA GLY A 310 1.77 -9.33 36.59
C GLY A 310 1.88 -9.60 38.06
N ALA A 311 2.96 -9.11 38.70
CA ALA A 311 3.20 -9.24 40.13
C ALA A 311 2.46 -8.18 40.97
N GLY A 312 1.98 -7.11 40.35
CA GLY A 312 1.24 -6.05 41.03
C GLY A 312 -0.24 -6.38 41.22
N SER A 313 -0.93 -5.58 42.01
CA SER A 313 -2.38 -5.67 42.20
C SER A 313 -3.06 -4.49 41.51
N PRO A 314 -3.77 -4.72 40.40
CA PRO A 314 -4.47 -3.66 39.69
C PRO A 314 -5.60 -3.08 40.55
N LYS A 315 -5.92 -1.82 40.37
CA LYS A 315 -6.99 -1.11 41.06
C LYS A 315 -7.80 -0.27 40.08
N VAL A 316 -9.04 0.00 40.44
CA VAL A 316 -9.87 0.99 39.73
C VAL A 316 -9.15 2.33 39.72
N GLY A 317 -9.08 2.97 38.55
CA GLY A 317 -8.34 4.20 38.32
C GLY A 317 -6.89 4.03 37.86
N ASP A 318 -6.35 2.83 37.82
CA ASP A 318 -5.04 2.57 37.18
C ASP A 318 -5.12 2.86 35.69
N LEU A 319 -4.03 3.37 35.14
CA LEU A 319 -3.91 3.71 33.72
C LEU A 319 -3.74 2.43 32.90
N ALA A 320 -4.54 2.26 31.85
CA ALA A 320 -4.44 1.17 30.91
C ALA A 320 -4.04 1.74 29.54
N GLN A 321 -2.85 1.42 29.06
CA GLN A 321 -2.33 1.94 27.78
C GLN A 321 -1.85 0.78 26.92
N THR A 322 -2.03 0.87 25.60
CA THR A 322 -1.39 -0.10 24.70
C THR A 322 0.13 -0.07 24.90
N ALA A 323 0.72 -1.25 25.06
CA ALA A 323 2.17 -1.36 25.21
C ALA A 323 2.91 -0.78 23.99
N PRO A 324 3.99 -0.03 24.18
CA PRO A 324 4.74 0.63 23.11
C PRO A 324 5.35 -0.36 22.10
#